data_72558a69f2332b6fbec1d9e49820b36d
#
_entry.id   72558a69f2332b6fbec1d9e49820b36d
#
_cell.length_a   1.000
_cell.length_b   1.000
_cell.length_c   1.000
_cell.angle_alpha   90.00
_cell.angle_beta   90.00
_cell.angle_gamma   90.00
#
_symmetry.space_group_name_H-M   'P 1'
#
loop_
_entity.id
_entity.type
_entity.pdbx_description
1 polymer ?
#
loop_
_entity_poly.entity_id
_entity_poly.type
_entity_poly.pdbx_seq_one_letter_code
_entity_poly.pdbx_strand_id
1 'polypeptide(L)'
;MFRRPEALAVCPPGGGPRERGMFLNQTANYGLSQWEDTDRILMEDFNSDNTKTDAALKANADAIAAEAAARAEADTALLAQLRSENLWVVLADVTLDAPAQQITLDLSEIDLTQYARIDLSIAHTCNEAYRPQLRVNNLSSGYKSYSSGNPYDNDSLAQLQVPGNTYGAFGLASAILLFNPPMAGTAVQCATLAGGLSYCYAPCFWEDVTSFNIVSGANMAAGTRAVLTGMKK
;
A
#
# COMPACT_ATOMS: atom_id res chain seq x y z
N MET A 1 25.08 -22.39 64.33
CA MET A 1 24.80 -23.67 65.01
C MET A 1 23.36 -23.57 65.52
N PHE A 2 22.38 -23.84 64.65
CA PHE A 2 20.94 -23.81 64.99
C PHE A 2 20.40 -25.23 64.84
N ARG A 3 19.94 -25.82 65.88
CA ARG A 3 19.31 -27.14 65.95
C ARG A 3 17.88 -27.02 65.44
N ARG A 4 17.52 -27.91 64.52
CA ARG A 4 16.11 -28.12 64.10
C ARG A 4 15.41 -28.88 65.26
N PRO A 5 14.17 -28.52 65.57
CA PRO A 5 13.35 -29.38 66.41
C PRO A 5 12.78 -30.55 65.60
N GLU A 6 12.97 -31.76 66.03
CA GLU A 6 12.28 -32.96 65.53
C GLU A 6 10.79 -32.84 65.85
N ALA A 7 9.96 -32.87 64.79
CA ALA A 7 8.52 -32.96 64.90
C ALA A 7 8.18 -34.46 65.10
N LEU A 8 7.71 -34.80 66.28
CA LEU A 8 7.13 -36.08 66.60
C LEU A 8 5.94 -36.39 65.71
N ALA A 9 6.03 -37.49 64.97
CA ALA A 9 4.93 -38.06 64.20
C ALA A 9 3.88 -38.61 65.19
N VAL A 10 2.78 -37.88 65.31
CA VAL A 10 1.58 -38.38 65.94
C VAL A 10 0.76 -39.15 64.91
N CYS A 11 0.74 -40.49 65.03
CA CYS A 11 -0.24 -41.30 64.31
C CYS A 11 -1.65 -41.00 64.86
N PRO A 12 -2.63 -40.61 64.08
CA PRO A 12 -4.00 -40.56 64.56
C PRO A 12 -4.57 -41.98 64.63
N PRO A 13 -5.25 -42.32 65.73
CA PRO A 13 -5.97 -43.59 65.86
C PRO A 13 -7.34 -43.45 65.20
N GLY A 14 -7.79 -44.46 64.52
CA GLY A 14 -9.16 -44.62 64.20
C GLY A 14 -9.48 -44.65 62.72
N GLY A 15 -9.48 -45.87 62.16
CA GLY A 15 -10.09 -46.13 60.85
C GLY A 15 -11.59 -45.95 60.90
N GLY A 16 -12.05 -44.74 60.54
CA GLY A 16 -13.39 -44.58 60.03
C GLY A 16 -13.49 -45.16 58.61
N PRO A 17 -14.67 -45.51 58.13
CA PRO A 17 -14.82 -46.00 56.78
C PRO A 17 -14.27 -44.94 55.83
N ARG A 18 -13.20 -45.26 55.15
CA ARG A 18 -12.69 -44.41 54.06
C ARG A 18 -13.86 -44.21 53.08
N GLU A 19 -14.32 -43.00 52.97
CA GLU A 19 -15.21 -42.61 51.88
C GLU A 19 -14.47 -42.94 50.57
N ARG A 20 -14.90 -44.07 49.95
CA ARG A 20 -14.37 -44.51 48.67
C ARG A 20 -14.98 -43.61 47.62
N GLY A 21 -14.22 -42.65 47.15
CA GLY A 21 -14.65 -41.72 46.14
C GLY A 21 -13.76 -40.55 45.91
N MET A 22 -12.57 -40.51 46.53
CA MET A 22 -11.64 -39.42 46.35
C MET A 22 -10.51 -39.85 45.40
N PHE A 23 -10.45 -39.25 44.22
CA PHE A 23 -9.35 -39.49 43.30
C PHE A 23 -8.05 -39.05 43.94
N LEU A 24 -7.10 -39.92 43.90
CA LEU A 24 -5.75 -39.60 44.35
C LEU A 24 -4.93 -38.87 43.29
N ASN A 25 -5.26 -39.03 42.03
CA ASN A 25 -4.49 -38.49 40.91
C ASN A 25 -5.34 -37.65 39.96
N GLN A 26 -4.73 -36.56 39.41
CA GLN A 26 -5.31 -35.69 38.41
C GLN A 26 -4.29 -35.40 37.30
N THR A 27 -4.78 -35.13 36.11
CA THR A 27 -3.93 -34.70 34.99
C THR A 27 -3.30 -33.34 35.29
N ALA A 28 -2.01 -33.18 34.94
CA ALA A 28 -1.23 -32.00 35.30
C ALA A 28 -1.79 -30.68 34.72
N ASN A 29 -2.38 -30.72 33.53
CA ASN A 29 -2.80 -29.51 32.82
C ASN A 29 -4.24 -29.09 33.15
N TYR A 30 -5.17 -30.02 33.12
CA TYR A 30 -6.60 -29.70 33.25
C TYR A 30 -7.23 -30.22 34.55
N GLY A 31 -6.46 -30.92 35.38
CA GLY A 31 -6.94 -31.47 36.68
C GLY A 31 -8.07 -32.48 36.47
N LEU A 32 -8.06 -33.23 35.38
CA LEU A 32 -9.03 -34.28 35.10
C LEU A 32 -8.71 -35.50 35.95
N SER A 33 -9.74 -36.27 36.31
CA SER A 33 -9.60 -37.47 37.13
C SER A 33 -8.76 -38.54 36.45
N GLN A 34 -7.79 -39.10 37.15
CA GLN A 34 -7.01 -40.26 36.76
C GLN A 34 -7.45 -41.45 37.60
N TRP A 35 -8.02 -42.47 36.96
CA TRP A 35 -8.64 -43.61 37.57
C TRP A 35 -7.64 -44.77 37.71
N GLU A 36 -7.70 -45.46 38.85
CA GLU A 36 -6.98 -46.70 39.06
C GLU A 36 -7.98 -47.89 39.04
N ASP A 37 -7.48 -49.11 38.83
CA ASP A 37 -8.34 -50.31 38.71
C ASP A 37 -9.24 -50.58 39.91
N THR A 38 -8.91 -49.99 41.04
CA THR A 38 -9.66 -50.13 42.31
C THR A 38 -10.64 -48.98 42.57
N ASP A 39 -10.65 -47.97 41.74
CA ASP A 39 -11.46 -46.80 41.93
C ASP A 39 -12.92 -47.05 41.50
N ARG A 40 -13.82 -46.47 42.23
CA ARG A 40 -15.24 -46.39 41.84
C ARG A 40 -15.47 -45.13 41.04
N ILE A 41 -15.81 -45.29 39.78
CA ILE A 41 -16.20 -44.17 38.89
C ILE A 41 -17.56 -43.64 39.34
N LEU A 42 -17.58 -42.36 39.75
CA LEU A 42 -18.82 -41.68 40.10
C LEU A 42 -19.26 -40.77 38.93
N MET A 43 -20.54 -40.63 38.72
CA MET A 43 -21.11 -39.76 37.71
C MET A 43 -20.73 -38.29 37.93
N GLU A 44 -20.60 -37.89 39.20
CA GLU A 44 -20.22 -36.53 39.59
C GLU A 44 -18.80 -36.18 39.14
N ASP A 45 -17.89 -37.13 39.21
CA ASP A 45 -16.49 -36.95 38.79
C ASP A 45 -16.42 -36.80 37.27
N PHE A 46 -17.14 -37.62 36.54
CA PHE A 46 -17.23 -37.56 35.08
C PHE A 46 -17.83 -36.22 34.65
N ASN A 47 -18.90 -35.77 35.30
CA ASN A 47 -19.50 -34.48 35.02
C ASN A 47 -18.57 -33.30 35.34
N SER A 48 -17.80 -33.41 36.43
CA SER A 48 -16.76 -32.44 36.79
C SER A 48 -15.69 -32.34 35.71
N ASP A 49 -15.20 -33.48 35.22
CA ASP A 49 -14.16 -33.49 34.16
C ASP A 49 -14.69 -32.97 32.82
N ASN A 50 -15.93 -33.27 32.46
CA ASN A 50 -16.59 -32.69 31.31
C ASN A 50 -16.69 -31.17 31.43
N THR A 51 -17.08 -30.65 32.61
CA THR A 51 -17.15 -29.21 32.87
C THR A 51 -15.81 -28.52 32.71
N LYS A 52 -14.73 -29.12 33.26
CA LYS A 52 -13.36 -28.60 33.13
C LYS A 52 -12.90 -28.60 31.67
N THR A 53 -13.21 -29.67 30.93
CA THR A 53 -12.87 -29.78 29.50
C THR A 53 -13.62 -28.75 28.67
N ASP A 54 -14.93 -28.58 28.89
CA ASP A 54 -15.74 -27.58 28.20
C ASP A 54 -15.21 -26.17 28.47
N ALA A 55 -14.94 -25.84 29.73
CA ALA A 55 -14.35 -24.54 30.10
C ALA A 55 -13.00 -24.30 29.43
N ALA A 56 -12.13 -25.31 29.36
CA ALA A 56 -10.82 -25.18 28.72
C ALA A 56 -10.96 -25.02 27.20
N LEU A 57 -11.86 -25.76 26.55
CA LEU A 57 -12.15 -25.60 25.13
C LEU A 57 -12.72 -24.22 24.82
N LYS A 58 -13.63 -23.73 25.65
CA LYS A 58 -14.17 -22.38 25.54
C LYS A 58 -13.09 -21.32 25.67
N ALA A 59 -12.23 -21.43 26.68
CA ALA A 59 -11.11 -20.51 26.87
C ALA A 59 -10.14 -20.50 25.67
N ASN A 60 -9.84 -21.66 25.12
CA ASN A 60 -9.02 -21.76 23.90
C ASN A 60 -9.70 -21.11 22.68
N ALA A 61 -10.98 -21.36 22.51
CA ALA A 61 -11.74 -20.73 21.40
C ALA A 61 -11.74 -19.20 21.53
N ASP A 62 -11.94 -18.67 22.74
CA ASP A 62 -11.90 -17.23 23.00
C ASP A 62 -10.50 -16.65 22.78
N ALA A 63 -9.45 -17.35 23.21
CA ALA A 63 -8.08 -16.93 22.97
C ALA A 63 -7.72 -16.90 21.47
N ILE A 64 -8.16 -17.89 20.70
CA ILE A 64 -7.97 -17.93 19.24
C ILE A 64 -8.70 -16.76 18.57
N ALA A 65 -9.94 -16.48 18.99
CA ALA A 65 -10.71 -15.35 18.46
C ALA A 65 -10.05 -14.00 18.78
N ALA A 66 -9.54 -13.84 20.00
CA ALA A 66 -8.82 -12.63 20.43
C ALA A 66 -7.52 -12.44 19.64
N GLU A 67 -6.74 -13.51 19.45
CA GLU A 67 -5.52 -13.47 18.65
C GLU A 67 -5.81 -13.11 17.18
N ALA A 68 -6.86 -13.69 16.59
CA ALA A 68 -7.26 -13.37 15.22
C ALA A 68 -7.65 -11.88 15.07
N ALA A 69 -8.36 -11.33 16.06
CA ALA A 69 -8.71 -9.91 16.06
C ALA A 69 -7.47 -9.01 16.21
N ALA A 70 -6.57 -9.35 17.14
CA ALA A 70 -5.33 -8.60 17.35
C ALA A 70 -4.42 -8.59 16.10
N ARG A 71 -4.34 -9.72 15.39
CA ARG A 71 -3.61 -9.80 14.11
C ARG A 71 -4.22 -8.92 13.04
N ALA A 72 -5.54 -8.96 12.89
CA ALA A 72 -6.22 -8.13 11.89
C ALA A 72 -6.01 -6.63 12.16
N GLU A 73 -6.00 -6.22 13.42
CA GLU A 73 -5.69 -4.84 13.82
C GLU A 73 -4.23 -4.49 13.52
N ALA A 74 -3.28 -5.35 13.88
CA ALA A 74 -1.86 -5.15 13.61
C ALA A 74 -1.57 -5.08 12.11
N ASP A 75 -2.17 -5.93 11.29
CA ASP A 75 -2.03 -5.92 9.83
C ASP A 75 -2.58 -4.61 9.24
N THR A 76 -3.71 -4.13 9.76
CA THR A 76 -4.30 -2.85 9.34
C THR A 76 -3.38 -1.68 9.69
N ALA A 77 -2.81 -1.66 10.90
CA ALA A 77 -1.86 -0.65 11.33
C ALA A 77 -0.57 -0.67 10.49
N LEU A 78 -0.04 -1.86 10.20
CA LEU A 78 1.15 -2.03 9.36
C LEU A 78 0.91 -1.52 7.93
N LEU A 79 -0.25 -1.84 7.35
CA LEU A 79 -0.63 -1.34 6.02
C LEU A 79 -0.76 0.19 6.01
N ALA A 80 -1.31 0.79 7.06
CA ALA A 80 -1.39 2.24 7.20
C ALA A 80 0.00 2.88 7.30
N GLN A 81 0.90 2.27 8.07
CA GLN A 81 2.29 2.70 8.19
C GLN A 81 3.02 2.60 6.84
N LEU A 82 2.95 1.47 6.14
CA LEU A 82 3.57 1.29 4.83
C LEU A 82 3.06 2.31 3.80
N ARG A 83 1.76 2.64 3.83
CA ARG A 83 1.20 3.69 2.97
C ARG A 83 1.71 5.08 3.32
N SER A 84 1.91 5.37 4.61
CA SER A 84 2.46 6.65 5.05
C SER A 84 3.94 6.81 4.72
N GLU A 85 4.70 5.71 4.75
CA GLU A 85 6.13 5.68 4.42
C GLU A 85 6.39 5.60 2.91
N ASN A 86 5.37 5.27 2.10
CA ASN A 86 5.50 5.28 0.66
C ASN A 86 5.62 6.71 0.15
N LEU A 87 6.83 7.08 -0.21
CA LEU A 87 7.14 8.41 -0.75
C LEU A 87 6.48 8.65 -2.12
N TRP A 88 6.27 7.60 -2.92
CA TRP A 88 5.67 7.71 -4.24
C TRP A 88 4.20 7.31 -4.22
N VAL A 89 3.36 8.16 -4.78
CA VAL A 89 1.92 7.92 -4.94
C VAL A 89 1.49 8.11 -6.38
N VAL A 90 0.54 7.32 -6.83
CA VAL A 90 -0.11 7.53 -8.12
C VAL A 90 -1.14 8.65 -7.96
N LEU A 91 -0.98 9.71 -8.72
CA LEU A 91 -1.86 10.88 -8.72
C LEU A 91 -2.98 10.74 -9.75
N ALA A 92 -2.64 10.22 -10.93
CA ALA A 92 -3.59 9.91 -11.98
C ALA A 92 -3.09 8.73 -12.81
N ASP A 93 -4.00 7.89 -13.29
CA ASP A 93 -3.71 6.72 -14.11
C ASP A 93 -4.86 6.54 -15.11
N VAL A 94 -4.58 6.77 -16.38
CA VAL A 94 -5.57 6.69 -17.44
C VAL A 94 -5.06 5.80 -18.57
N THR A 95 -5.86 4.84 -18.95
CA THR A 95 -5.63 3.96 -20.10
C THR A 95 -6.74 4.18 -21.12
N LEU A 96 -6.39 4.30 -22.40
CA LEU A 96 -7.36 4.42 -23.48
C LEU A 96 -8.03 3.08 -23.78
N ASP A 97 -9.34 3.03 -23.67
CA ASP A 97 -10.15 1.86 -24.08
C ASP A 97 -10.35 1.80 -25.61
N ALA A 98 -10.29 2.95 -26.28
CA ALA A 98 -10.42 3.10 -27.71
C ALA A 98 -9.40 4.11 -28.25
N PRO A 99 -9.08 4.07 -29.55
CA PRO A 99 -8.18 5.06 -30.16
C PRO A 99 -8.68 6.49 -29.98
N ALA A 100 -7.82 7.39 -29.49
CA ALA A 100 -8.14 8.80 -29.25
C ALA A 100 -6.93 9.70 -29.49
N GLN A 101 -7.18 10.97 -29.80
CA GLN A 101 -6.13 11.98 -30.00
C GLN A 101 -5.69 12.65 -28.69
N GLN A 102 -6.37 12.37 -27.60
CA GLN A 102 -6.07 13.01 -26.31
C GLN A 102 -6.30 12.05 -25.15
N ILE A 103 -5.41 12.09 -24.16
CA ILE A 103 -5.59 11.57 -22.81
C ILE A 103 -5.62 12.77 -21.87
N THR A 104 -6.60 12.82 -20.98
CA THR A 104 -6.69 13.85 -19.95
C THR A 104 -6.48 13.21 -18.58
N LEU A 105 -5.48 13.69 -17.85
CA LEU A 105 -5.27 13.41 -16.44
C LEU A 105 -5.92 14.55 -15.67
N ASP A 106 -7.04 14.27 -15.01
CA ASP A 106 -7.73 15.24 -14.16
C ASP A 106 -6.99 15.34 -12.82
N LEU A 107 -6.62 16.55 -12.45
CA LEU A 107 -5.84 16.89 -11.26
C LEU A 107 -6.54 17.97 -10.43
N SER A 108 -7.81 18.29 -10.72
CA SER A 108 -8.55 19.39 -10.12
C SER A 108 -8.68 19.29 -8.59
N GLU A 109 -8.63 18.05 -8.05
CA GLU A 109 -8.74 17.76 -6.62
C GLU A 109 -7.36 17.56 -5.96
N ILE A 110 -6.26 17.79 -6.69
CA ILE A 110 -4.90 17.48 -6.24
C ILE A 110 -4.06 18.73 -6.14
N ASP A 111 -3.63 19.08 -4.95
CA ASP A 111 -2.61 20.13 -4.75
C ASP A 111 -1.22 19.56 -5.06
N LEU A 112 -0.74 19.82 -6.27
CA LEU A 112 0.56 19.36 -6.75
C LEU A 112 1.72 19.96 -5.97
N THR A 113 1.54 21.12 -5.33
CA THR A 113 2.59 21.78 -4.54
C THR A 113 2.98 21.03 -3.26
N GLN A 114 2.20 20.02 -2.86
CA GLN A 114 2.50 19.13 -1.74
C GLN A 114 3.58 18.08 -2.06
N TYR A 115 3.96 17.94 -3.32
CA TYR A 115 4.92 16.94 -3.76
C TYR A 115 6.30 17.55 -3.98
N ALA A 116 7.35 16.79 -3.62
CA ALA A 116 8.74 17.18 -3.86
C ALA A 116 9.13 16.96 -5.32
N ARG A 117 8.51 15.98 -5.97
CA ARG A 117 8.76 15.62 -7.36
C ARG A 117 7.51 15.03 -8.00
N ILE A 118 7.34 15.29 -9.29
CA ILE A 118 6.28 14.70 -10.12
C ILE A 118 6.94 14.09 -11.35
N ASP A 119 6.52 12.88 -11.70
CA ASP A 119 6.93 12.17 -12.90
C ASP A 119 5.70 11.76 -13.70
N LEU A 120 5.68 12.06 -15.00
CA LEU A 120 4.67 11.60 -15.94
C LEU A 120 5.28 10.50 -16.81
N SER A 121 4.72 9.31 -16.74
CA SER A 121 5.07 8.17 -17.59
C SER A 121 3.99 7.95 -18.62
N ILE A 122 4.37 7.85 -19.89
CA ILE A 122 3.47 7.58 -21.01
C ILE A 122 3.97 6.31 -21.69
N ALA A 123 3.12 5.29 -21.71
CA ALA A 123 3.34 4.06 -22.45
C ALA A 123 2.33 4.00 -23.60
N HIS A 124 2.81 4.00 -24.84
CA HIS A 124 1.92 4.01 -26.01
C HIS A 124 2.34 3.00 -27.06
N THR A 125 1.35 2.46 -27.73
CA THR A 125 1.51 1.71 -28.97
C THR A 125 0.89 2.54 -30.09
N CYS A 126 1.56 2.66 -31.19
CA CYS A 126 0.99 3.32 -32.37
C CYS A 126 1.43 2.65 -33.65
N ASN A 127 0.59 2.78 -34.67
CA ASN A 127 0.87 2.28 -36.02
C ASN A 127 1.44 3.38 -36.95
N GLU A 128 1.52 4.61 -36.44
CA GLU A 128 1.97 5.79 -37.19
C GLU A 128 3.03 6.55 -36.41
N ALA A 129 3.94 7.22 -37.10
CA ALA A 129 4.94 8.09 -36.51
C ALA A 129 4.29 9.37 -36.01
N TYR A 130 3.98 9.46 -34.73
CA TYR A 130 3.56 10.71 -34.12
C TYR A 130 4.36 10.95 -32.83
N ARG A 131 4.41 12.20 -32.42
CA ARG A 131 5.00 12.61 -31.16
C ARG A 131 3.88 13.07 -30.22
N PRO A 132 3.61 12.37 -29.13
CA PRO A 132 2.70 12.89 -28.15
C PRO A 132 3.27 14.19 -27.56
N GLN A 133 2.40 15.09 -27.25
CA GLN A 133 2.72 16.40 -26.71
C GLN A 133 1.92 16.61 -25.45
N LEU A 134 2.50 17.31 -24.46
CA LEU A 134 1.81 17.63 -23.22
C LEU A 134 1.29 19.07 -23.26
N ARG A 135 0.03 19.24 -22.92
CA ARG A 135 -0.58 20.53 -22.60
C ARG A 135 -0.94 20.55 -21.12
N VAL A 136 -0.76 21.70 -20.50
CA VAL A 136 -1.21 21.96 -19.13
C VAL A 136 -2.53 22.72 -19.21
N ASN A 137 -3.55 22.27 -18.47
CA ASN A 137 -4.91 22.86 -18.49
C ASN A 137 -5.51 22.99 -19.91
N ASN A 138 -5.12 22.12 -20.82
CA ASN A 138 -5.49 22.15 -22.24
C ASN A 138 -5.17 23.47 -22.95
N LEU A 139 -4.24 24.27 -22.44
CA LEU A 139 -3.80 25.51 -23.07
C LEU A 139 -3.13 25.21 -24.43
N SER A 140 -3.42 25.98 -25.46
CA SER A 140 -2.94 25.75 -26.83
C SER A 140 -1.90 26.77 -27.29
N SER A 141 -1.44 27.66 -26.43
CA SER A 141 -0.45 28.70 -26.76
C SER A 141 0.34 29.15 -25.53
N GLY A 142 1.37 29.95 -25.71
CA GLY A 142 2.14 30.57 -24.64
C GLY A 142 3.27 29.70 -24.07
N TYR A 143 3.55 28.53 -24.67
CA TYR A 143 4.67 27.69 -24.27
C TYR A 143 5.99 28.23 -24.76
N LYS A 144 7.04 28.12 -23.96
CA LYS A 144 8.40 28.50 -24.31
C LYS A 144 9.33 27.32 -24.28
N SER A 145 10.23 27.21 -25.25
CA SER A 145 11.28 26.16 -25.24
C SER A 145 12.66 26.77 -25.38
N TYR A 146 13.62 26.19 -24.67
CA TYR A 146 15.03 26.53 -24.74
C TYR A 146 15.83 25.25 -25.04
N SER A 147 16.65 25.28 -26.09
CA SER A 147 17.60 24.20 -26.38
C SER A 147 19.03 24.67 -26.16
N SER A 148 19.92 23.73 -25.78
CA SER A 148 21.34 24.04 -25.60
C SER A 148 21.95 24.56 -26.91
N GLY A 149 22.31 25.83 -26.96
CA GLY A 149 22.99 26.46 -28.09
C GLY A 149 22.17 27.50 -28.91
N ASN A 150 20.87 27.55 -28.71
CA ASN A 150 20.08 28.61 -29.34
C ASN A 150 18.80 28.85 -28.53
N PRO A 151 18.64 30.02 -27.89
CA PRO A 151 17.39 30.32 -27.20
C PRO A 151 16.32 30.59 -28.27
N TYR A 152 15.58 29.53 -28.64
CA TYR A 152 14.35 29.70 -29.36
C TYR A 152 13.29 30.14 -28.35
N ASP A 153 13.15 31.46 -28.22
CA ASP A 153 12.00 32.06 -27.57
C ASP A 153 10.83 31.91 -28.53
N ASN A 154 10.26 30.71 -28.54
CA ASN A 154 9.19 30.41 -29.47
C ASN A 154 7.85 30.51 -28.72
N ASP A 155 7.37 31.74 -28.55
CA ASP A 155 6.06 32.03 -27.96
C ASP A 155 4.90 31.34 -28.74
N SER A 156 5.22 30.72 -29.89
CA SER A 156 4.28 29.99 -30.73
C SER A 156 4.15 28.49 -30.41
N LEU A 157 4.94 27.96 -29.48
CA LEU A 157 4.76 26.55 -29.05
C LEU A 157 3.45 26.38 -28.31
N ALA A 158 2.61 25.52 -28.85
CA ALA A 158 1.31 25.19 -28.25
C ALA A 158 1.39 24.13 -27.14
N GLN A 159 2.58 23.60 -26.79
CA GLN A 159 2.68 22.41 -25.95
C GLN A 159 4.11 22.05 -25.62
N LEU A 160 4.28 21.32 -24.50
CA LEU A 160 5.54 20.70 -24.13
C LEU A 160 5.76 19.47 -25.03
N GLN A 161 6.94 19.34 -25.62
CA GLN A 161 7.25 18.14 -26.39
C GLN A 161 7.60 16.98 -25.44
N VAL A 162 6.93 15.86 -25.63
CA VAL A 162 7.26 14.61 -24.91
C VAL A 162 8.43 13.95 -25.63
N PRO A 163 9.54 13.64 -24.94
CA PRO A 163 10.63 12.92 -25.57
C PRO A 163 10.19 11.49 -25.89
N GLY A 164 10.36 11.10 -27.12
CA GLY A 164 10.08 9.75 -27.59
C GLY A 164 10.10 9.72 -29.09
N ASN A 165 11.02 8.98 -29.67
CA ASN A 165 10.98 8.68 -31.09
C ASN A 165 10.07 7.49 -31.31
N THR A 166 8.88 7.76 -31.76
CA THR A 166 8.02 6.72 -32.29
C THR A 166 8.35 6.51 -33.76
N TYR A 167 9.35 5.72 -34.02
CA TYR A 167 9.60 5.23 -35.37
C TYR A 167 8.90 3.88 -35.53
N GLY A 168 7.85 3.89 -36.31
CA GLY A 168 7.32 2.70 -36.98
C GLY A 168 6.64 1.66 -36.11
N ALA A 169 5.88 0.85 -36.74
CA ALA A 169 4.93 -0.17 -36.37
C ALA A 169 5.34 -1.26 -35.33
N PHE A 170 6.42 -1.11 -34.61
CA PHE A 170 6.90 -2.13 -33.69
C PHE A 170 7.33 -1.51 -32.36
N GLY A 171 6.46 -1.59 -31.36
CA GLY A 171 6.92 -1.49 -30.00
C GLY A 171 6.18 -0.53 -29.10
N LEU A 172 6.22 -0.88 -27.83
CA LEU A 172 5.88 -0.04 -26.72
C LEU A 172 6.92 1.09 -26.65
N ALA A 173 6.54 2.31 -26.96
CA ALA A 173 7.35 3.47 -26.68
C ALA A 173 6.97 3.99 -25.27
N SER A 174 7.95 4.24 -24.43
CA SER A 174 7.73 4.86 -23.13
C SER A 174 8.49 6.18 -23.06
N ALA A 175 7.86 7.18 -22.50
CA ALA A 175 8.48 8.46 -22.19
C ALA A 175 8.27 8.79 -20.72
N ILE A 176 9.33 9.29 -20.07
CA ILE A 176 9.24 9.85 -18.73
C ILE A 176 9.58 11.33 -18.83
N LEU A 177 8.68 12.17 -18.36
CA LEU A 177 8.86 13.60 -18.29
C LEU A 177 9.35 13.99 -16.91
N LEU A 178 10.46 14.71 -16.88
CA LEU A 178 11.05 15.25 -15.66
C LEU A 178 10.59 16.70 -15.49
N PHE A 179 9.84 16.95 -14.45
CA PHE A 179 9.38 18.29 -14.12
C PHE A 179 10.31 18.97 -13.10
N ASN A 180 10.30 20.32 -13.10
CA ASN A 180 10.83 21.08 -11.98
C ASN A 180 10.01 20.76 -10.71
N PRO A 181 10.63 20.91 -9.50
CA PRO A 181 9.88 20.72 -8.27
C PRO A 181 8.63 21.60 -8.22
N PRO A 182 7.45 21.05 -7.91
CA PRO A 182 6.22 21.84 -7.79
C PRO A 182 6.32 22.80 -6.61
N MET A 183 6.30 24.08 -6.90
CA MET A 183 6.36 25.15 -5.89
C MET A 183 5.38 26.24 -6.30
N ALA A 184 4.65 26.77 -5.32
CA ALA A 184 3.78 27.92 -5.56
C ALA A 184 4.58 29.13 -6.12
N GLY A 185 4.00 29.83 -7.08
CA GLY A 185 4.65 30.95 -7.77
C GLY A 185 5.70 30.53 -8.79
N THR A 186 5.85 29.24 -9.09
CA THR A 186 6.75 28.75 -10.15
C THR A 186 5.98 28.18 -11.32
N ALA A 187 6.39 28.54 -12.54
CA ALA A 187 5.80 27.97 -13.74
C ALA A 187 6.15 26.48 -13.91
N VAL A 188 5.23 25.71 -14.48
CA VAL A 188 5.47 24.31 -14.83
C VAL A 188 6.58 24.26 -15.88
N GLN A 189 7.66 23.56 -15.57
CA GLN A 189 8.79 23.35 -16.45
C GLN A 189 9.02 21.85 -16.61
N CYS A 190 9.30 21.43 -17.83
CA CYS A 190 9.67 20.07 -18.18
C CYS A 190 11.03 20.06 -18.88
N ALA A 191 11.89 19.13 -18.52
CA ALA A 191 13.14 18.85 -19.21
C ALA A 191 12.95 17.66 -20.14
N THR A 192 13.42 17.78 -21.38
CA THR A 192 13.45 16.70 -22.36
C THR A 192 14.89 16.35 -22.72
N LEU A 193 15.18 15.06 -22.88
CA LEU A 193 16.51 14.55 -23.21
C LEU A 193 16.63 14.13 -24.69
N ALA A 194 15.58 14.28 -25.48
CA ALA A 194 15.56 13.84 -26.87
C ALA A 194 16.39 14.80 -27.77
N GLY A 195 17.58 14.38 -28.16
CA GLY A 195 18.45 15.12 -29.08
C GLY A 195 19.25 16.28 -28.46
N GLY A 196 19.32 16.33 -27.14
CA GLY A 196 19.97 17.37 -26.36
C GLY A 196 19.08 17.80 -25.18
N LEU A 197 19.67 18.48 -24.20
CA LEU A 197 18.91 19.01 -23.09
C LEU A 197 18.06 20.19 -23.55
N SER A 198 16.76 20.05 -23.53
CA SER A 198 15.80 21.11 -23.82
C SER A 198 14.88 21.32 -22.64
N TYR A 199 14.61 22.57 -22.31
CA TYR A 199 13.65 22.97 -21.28
C TYR A 199 12.42 23.56 -21.97
N CYS A 200 11.25 23.14 -21.50
CA CYS A 200 9.99 23.68 -21.97
C CYS A 200 9.21 24.22 -20.76
N TYR A 201 8.63 25.39 -20.92
CA TYR A 201 7.82 26.06 -19.90
C TYR A 201 6.38 26.12 -20.36
N ALA A 202 5.46 25.79 -19.46
CA ALA A 202 4.04 26.02 -19.70
C ALA A 202 3.64 27.43 -19.21
N PRO A 203 2.63 28.04 -19.83
CA PRO A 203 2.08 29.31 -19.39
C PRO A 203 1.13 29.15 -18.18
N CYS A 204 1.56 28.41 -17.17
CA CYS A 204 0.75 28.04 -16.02
C CYS A 204 1.67 27.84 -14.80
N PHE A 205 1.25 28.29 -13.64
CA PHE A 205 1.92 28.02 -12.38
C PHE A 205 1.46 26.68 -11.79
N TRP A 206 2.29 26.08 -10.92
CA TRP A 206 1.98 24.78 -10.33
C TRP A 206 0.68 24.76 -9.52
N GLU A 207 0.38 25.82 -8.81
CA GLU A 207 -0.85 25.98 -8.02
C GLU A 207 -2.12 26.04 -8.87
N ASP A 208 -1.99 26.41 -10.15
CA ASP A 208 -3.12 26.57 -11.07
C ASP A 208 -3.33 25.32 -11.95
N VAL A 209 -2.52 24.28 -11.81
CA VAL A 209 -2.64 23.06 -12.62
C VAL A 209 -3.85 22.25 -12.20
N THR A 210 -4.79 22.10 -13.14
CA THR A 210 -6.00 21.29 -12.96
C THR A 210 -6.03 20.06 -13.86
N SER A 211 -5.21 20.03 -14.92
CA SER A 211 -5.10 18.85 -15.78
C SER A 211 -3.79 18.79 -16.56
N PHE A 212 -3.35 17.58 -16.85
CA PHE A 212 -2.38 17.31 -17.89
C PHE A 212 -3.06 16.60 -19.06
N ASN A 213 -2.85 17.11 -20.25
CA ASN A 213 -3.47 16.62 -21.47
C ASN A 213 -2.38 16.15 -22.44
N ILE A 214 -2.30 14.84 -22.65
CA ILE A 214 -1.42 14.25 -23.65
C ILE A 214 -2.18 14.31 -24.98
N VAL A 215 -1.67 15.07 -25.95
CA VAL A 215 -2.30 15.28 -27.23
C VAL A 215 -1.43 14.76 -28.36
N SER A 216 -2.04 14.32 -29.45
CA SER A 216 -1.34 13.81 -30.63
C SER A 216 -2.03 14.29 -31.91
N GLY A 217 -1.24 14.46 -32.98
CA GLY A 217 -1.77 14.76 -34.30
C GLY A 217 -2.49 13.58 -34.96
N ALA A 218 -2.29 12.36 -34.46
CA ALA A 218 -2.97 11.15 -34.90
C ALA A 218 -3.58 10.43 -33.71
N ASN A 219 -4.47 9.46 -33.95
CA ASN A 219 -5.05 8.69 -32.87
C ASN A 219 -3.99 7.80 -32.18
N MET A 220 -3.85 7.96 -30.88
CA MET A 220 -3.17 7.00 -30.01
C MET A 220 -3.99 5.71 -29.96
N ALA A 221 -3.34 4.56 -29.98
CA ALA A 221 -4.03 3.27 -29.97
C ALA A 221 -4.72 3.01 -28.62
N ALA A 222 -5.74 2.15 -28.64
CA ALA A 222 -6.26 1.55 -27.41
C ALA A 222 -5.13 0.86 -26.63
N GLY A 223 -5.16 0.92 -25.29
CA GLY A 223 -4.10 0.45 -24.43
C GLY A 223 -2.98 1.47 -24.18
N THR A 224 -2.97 2.64 -24.84
CA THR A 224 -2.08 3.76 -24.47
C THR A 224 -2.41 4.18 -23.05
N ARG A 225 -1.38 4.27 -22.18
CA ARG A 225 -1.53 4.56 -20.76
C ARG A 225 -0.66 5.74 -20.37
N ALA A 226 -1.23 6.63 -19.58
CA ALA A 226 -0.53 7.75 -18.96
C ALA A 226 -0.67 7.65 -17.44
N VAL A 227 0.45 7.68 -16.73
CA VAL A 227 0.49 7.59 -15.26
C VAL A 227 1.27 8.77 -14.72
N LEU A 228 0.64 9.55 -13.87
CA LEU A 228 1.27 10.61 -13.10
C LEU A 228 1.56 10.10 -11.69
N THR A 229 2.80 10.21 -11.26
CA THR A 229 3.24 9.86 -9.91
C THR A 229 3.84 11.06 -9.22
N GLY A 230 3.62 11.16 -7.92
CA GLY A 230 4.18 12.21 -7.09
C GLY A 230 4.99 11.64 -5.93
N MET A 231 6.15 12.21 -5.65
CA MET A 231 6.94 11.95 -4.46
C MET A 231 6.54 12.97 -3.38
N LYS A 232 6.04 12.50 -2.25
CA LYS A 232 5.68 13.36 -1.11
C LYS A 232 6.89 14.13 -0.59
N LYS A 233 6.65 15.33 -0.05
CA LYS A 233 7.66 16.11 0.69
C LYS A 233 7.99 15.50 2.04
#